data_fa1c6dc8c0cae1f8ba9c564011551355
#
_entry.id   fa1c6dc8c0cae1f8ba9c564011551355
#
_cell.length_a   1.000
_cell.length_b   1.000
_cell.length_c   1.000
_cell.angle_alpha   90.00
_cell.angle_beta   90.00
_cell.angle_gamma   90.00
#
_symmetry.space_group_name_H-M   'P 1'
#
loop_
_entity.id
_entity.type
_entity.pdbx_description
1 polymer ?
#
loop_
_entity_poly.entity_id
_entity_poly.type
_entity_poly.pdbx_seq_one_letter_code
_entity_poly.pdbx_strand_id
1 'polypeptide(L)'
;MKKITLSLMAALVAMSGMAQIKLGKDVNLKIYGHVRTDIFYNSRANTESVDGLFYSYPKDEVLDRNGNDINGSDNSNMYAVYSRMGFDFAGPMIGKAKTSAKIEFDFRGNGNDNLSALRLRHAYFNFDWGKNKVLVGQTSHPFFGEVSPQILNLNTGSPFQPFGRAPQIRYRHNSGALQLQAAAVWQSQFKSHGPTADDGTGKGNARNQYPHKNSNIPELALGIDYKANGWIVGVGIDMLSIAPRTKSTVPDLTSSYWDPEKGTPTTTYKVDERLTTVSYEAHIKYQKDKLFFAAKSVLGSNFTHTSMLGGYGIKAEDMITGEREYTPFRNSSNWINIVYGKKWKPGVFFGYIKNLGTADDMISSTVYGTGTNIDQLWTATFELTYNVPHWKIGAEYNYTSADYGKTQKNGKVTDTHAVGNNRLVLSATYSF
;
A
#
# COMPACT_ATOMS: atom_id res chain seq x y z
N MET A 1 -22.08 16.54 36.27
CA MET A 1 -21.28 16.11 35.13
C MET A 1 -19.92 15.51 35.48
N LYS A 2 -19.14 16.00 36.44
CA LYS A 2 -17.82 15.42 36.82
C LYS A 2 -17.83 14.00 37.40
N LYS A 3 -18.93 13.55 38.01
CA LYS A 3 -19.02 12.20 38.59
C LYS A 3 -19.31 11.10 37.57
N ILE A 4 -19.94 11.41 36.45
CA ILE A 4 -20.26 10.43 35.40
C ILE A 4 -19.00 10.12 34.56
N THR A 5 -18.13 11.10 34.35
CA THR A 5 -16.85 10.91 33.59
C THR A 5 -15.85 10.02 34.36
N LEU A 6 -15.80 10.14 35.69
CA LEU A 6 -14.91 9.32 36.51
C LEU A 6 -15.39 7.87 36.62
N SER A 7 -16.72 7.62 36.66
CA SER A 7 -17.30 6.30 36.67
C SER A 7 -17.11 5.53 35.35
N LEU A 8 -17.10 6.21 34.19
CA LEU A 8 -16.79 5.59 32.92
C LEU A 8 -15.29 5.22 32.80
N MET A 9 -14.38 6.05 33.31
CA MET A 9 -12.95 5.74 33.37
C MET A 9 -12.63 4.60 34.35
N ALA A 10 -13.28 4.55 35.53
CA ALA A 10 -13.07 3.47 36.50
C ALA A 10 -13.61 2.13 36.00
N ALA A 11 -14.71 2.12 35.23
CA ALA A 11 -15.24 0.88 34.64
C ALA A 11 -14.32 0.30 33.55
N LEU A 12 -13.54 1.14 32.85
CA LEU A 12 -12.55 0.72 31.83
C LEU A 12 -11.30 0.08 32.45
N VAL A 13 -10.92 0.42 33.66
CA VAL A 13 -9.70 -0.10 34.34
C VAL A 13 -9.92 -1.44 35.04
N ALA A 14 -11.16 -1.83 35.35
CA ALA A 14 -11.47 -3.07 36.13
C ALA A 14 -11.62 -4.32 35.25
N MET A 15 -11.38 -4.28 33.93
CA MET A 15 -11.64 -5.40 33.00
C MET A 15 -10.37 -5.97 32.39
N SER A 16 -9.43 -6.40 33.20
CA SER A 16 -8.28 -7.21 32.77
C SER A 16 -8.69 -8.69 32.59
N GLY A 17 -9.35 -8.96 31.51
CA GLY A 17 -9.70 -10.29 31.03
C GLY A 17 -10.64 -10.09 29.86
N MET A 18 -10.39 -10.68 28.68
CA MET A 18 -11.11 -10.52 27.42
C MET A 18 -12.65 -10.46 27.58
N ALA A 19 -13.15 -9.43 28.24
CA ALA A 19 -14.56 -9.25 28.51
C ALA A 19 -15.22 -8.58 27.31
N GLN A 20 -16.10 -9.31 26.64
CA GLN A 20 -17.04 -8.71 25.70
C GLN A 20 -17.96 -7.77 26.47
N ILE A 21 -17.94 -6.51 26.12
CA ILE A 21 -18.86 -5.51 26.71
C ILE A 21 -20.20 -5.65 25.97
N LYS A 22 -21.25 -5.94 26.71
CA LYS A 22 -22.61 -5.91 26.15
C LYS A 22 -23.08 -4.46 26.00
N LEU A 23 -23.37 -4.07 24.76
CA LEU A 23 -23.99 -2.79 24.42
C LEU A 23 -25.46 -3.02 24.13
N GLY A 24 -26.34 -2.89 25.12
CA GLY A 24 -27.77 -3.22 24.98
C GLY A 24 -28.02 -4.73 24.93
N LYS A 25 -29.13 -5.14 24.25
CA LYS A 25 -29.54 -6.57 24.24
C LYS A 25 -28.80 -7.41 23.21
N ASP A 26 -28.38 -6.84 22.07
CA ASP A 26 -28.04 -7.61 20.87
C ASP A 26 -26.65 -7.27 20.30
N VAL A 27 -25.86 -6.43 20.99
CA VAL A 27 -24.54 -6.03 20.51
C VAL A 27 -23.47 -6.38 21.53
N ASN A 28 -22.44 -7.11 21.11
CA ASN A 28 -21.23 -7.37 21.89
C ASN A 28 -20.07 -6.58 21.31
N LEU A 29 -19.33 -5.88 22.14
CA LEU A 29 -18.14 -5.11 21.80
C LEU A 29 -16.89 -5.77 22.37
N LYS A 30 -15.87 -5.98 21.55
CA LYS A 30 -14.51 -6.30 21.95
C LYS A 30 -13.60 -5.13 21.64
N ILE A 31 -12.89 -4.61 22.65
CA ILE A 31 -11.83 -3.61 22.49
C ILE A 31 -10.49 -4.36 22.42
N TYR A 32 -9.62 -3.94 21.52
CA TYR A 32 -8.27 -4.48 21.39
C TYR A 32 -7.31 -3.40 20.91
N GLY A 33 -6.02 -3.63 21.06
CA GLY A 33 -5.03 -2.69 20.59
C GLY A 33 -3.62 -3.03 21.01
N HIS A 34 -2.73 -2.10 20.74
CA HIS A 34 -1.35 -2.16 21.22
C HIS A 34 -0.75 -0.78 21.35
N VAL A 35 0.17 -0.64 22.29
CA VAL A 35 1.13 0.44 22.36
C VAL A 35 2.43 -0.08 21.76
N ARG A 36 2.98 0.64 20.78
CA ARG A 36 4.21 0.24 20.09
C ARG A 36 5.15 1.42 19.94
N THR A 37 6.42 1.20 20.28
CA THR A 37 7.52 2.12 20.06
C THR A 37 8.53 1.48 19.13
N ASP A 38 9.01 2.27 18.16
CA ASP A 38 10.02 1.88 17.19
C ASP A 38 11.17 2.88 17.21
N ILE A 39 12.40 2.39 17.22
CA ILE A 39 13.63 3.16 16.99
C ILE A 39 14.22 2.64 15.68
N PHE A 40 14.63 3.52 14.80
CA PHE A 40 15.30 3.11 13.57
C PHE A 40 16.54 3.95 13.28
N TYR A 41 17.45 3.36 12.52
CA TYR A 41 18.62 3.98 11.90
C TYR A 41 18.67 3.58 10.43
N ASN A 42 19.04 4.51 9.56
CA ASN A 42 19.35 4.29 8.14
C ASN A 42 20.74 4.88 7.84
N SER A 43 21.51 4.21 6.97
CA SER A 43 22.84 4.69 6.54
C SER A 43 22.76 5.74 5.43
N ARG A 44 21.57 6.06 4.88
CA ARG A 44 21.34 7.10 3.87
C ARG A 44 19.90 7.58 3.80
N ALA A 45 19.65 8.64 3.04
CA ALA A 45 18.32 9.13 2.76
C ALA A 45 17.52 8.12 1.91
N ASN A 46 16.21 8.02 2.15
CA ASN A 46 15.34 7.01 1.55
C ASN A 46 14.08 7.62 0.96
N THR A 47 13.48 6.90 0.01
CA THR A 47 12.09 7.08 -0.36
C THR A 47 11.26 6.41 0.72
N GLU A 48 10.49 7.22 1.45
CA GLU A 48 9.82 6.81 2.67
C GLU A 48 8.55 7.64 2.93
N SER A 49 7.81 7.26 3.94
CA SER A 49 6.73 8.08 4.49
C SER A 49 6.66 7.89 6.00
N VAL A 50 5.86 8.75 6.67
CA VAL A 50 5.74 8.71 8.13
C VAL A 50 7.13 8.88 8.78
N ASP A 51 7.87 9.84 8.23
CA ASP A 51 9.20 10.24 8.70
C ASP A 51 10.13 9.05 8.99
N GLY A 52 10.39 8.25 7.97
CA GLY A 52 11.27 7.08 8.02
C GLY A 52 10.65 5.79 8.57
N LEU A 53 9.51 5.83 9.25
CA LEU A 53 8.88 4.61 9.78
C LEU A 53 8.37 3.69 8.68
N PHE A 54 7.84 4.24 7.57
CA PHE A 54 7.47 3.47 6.39
C PHE A 54 8.58 3.62 5.34
N TYR A 55 9.58 2.79 5.46
CA TYR A 55 10.72 2.69 4.57
C TYR A 55 10.35 1.96 3.29
N SER A 56 10.78 2.46 2.12
CA SER A 56 10.57 1.80 0.83
C SER A 56 11.86 1.33 0.19
N TYR A 57 12.79 2.25 -0.13
CA TYR A 57 14.07 1.96 -0.77
C TYR A 57 15.00 3.17 -0.67
N PRO A 58 16.34 2.99 -0.84
CA PRO A 58 17.29 4.10 -0.81
C PRO A 58 17.03 5.09 -1.94
N LYS A 59 17.24 6.39 -1.70
CA LYS A 59 17.27 7.40 -2.76
C LYS A 59 18.52 7.23 -3.61
N ASP A 60 18.42 7.64 -4.87
CA ASP A 60 19.53 7.67 -5.81
C ASP A 60 20.70 8.53 -5.32
N GLU A 61 21.87 8.31 -5.87
CA GLU A 61 23.03 9.18 -5.69
C GLU A 61 22.78 10.54 -6.36
N VAL A 62 23.03 11.60 -5.62
CA VAL A 62 22.99 12.98 -6.12
C VAL A 62 24.25 13.69 -5.66
N LEU A 63 25.18 13.90 -6.59
CA LEU A 63 26.46 14.52 -6.27
C LEU A 63 26.32 16.04 -6.17
N ASP A 64 26.93 16.59 -5.11
CA ASP A 64 27.12 18.04 -4.98
C ASP A 64 28.26 18.52 -5.92
N ARG A 65 28.55 19.82 -5.89
CA ARG A 65 29.62 20.42 -6.71
C ARG A 65 31.01 19.84 -6.39
N ASN A 66 31.22 19.29 -5.21
CA ASN A 66 32.49 18.73 -4.75
C ASN A 66 32.58 17.21 -4.97
N GLY A 67 31.54 16.60 -5.53
CA GLY A 67 31.45 15.16 -5.77
C GLY A 67 30.96 14.35 -4.56
N ASN A 68 30.38 14.97 -3.51
CA ASN A 68 29.80 14.25 -2.38
C ASN A 68 28.34 13.89 -2.65
N ASP A 69 27.95 12.68 -2.28
CA ASP A 69 26.53 12.26 -2.36
C ASP A 69 25.69 12.90 -1.24
N ILE A 70 24.81 13.84 -1.60
CA ILE A 70 23.94 14.52 -0.65
C ILE A 70 22.87 13.61 -0.05
N ASN A 71 22.57 12.47 -0.67
CA ASN A 71 21.69 11.44 -0.14
C ASN A 71 22.43 10.39 0.71
N GLY A 72 23.77 10.46 0.77
CA GLY A 72 24.63 9.58 1.57
C GLY A 72 24.62 9.89 3.07
N SER A 73 23.72 10.72 3.57
CA SER A 73 23.62 11.09 4.98
C SER A 73 22.77 10.08 5.77
N ASP A 74 23.31 9.62 6.88
CA ASP A 74 22.60 8.77 7.83
C ASP A 74 21.52 9.53 8.61
N ASN A 75 20.54 8.78 9.11
CA ASN A 75 19.44 9.34 9.90
C ASN A 75 18.86 8.30 10.87
N SER A 76 18.28 8.79 11.95
CA SER A 76 17.62 7.96 12.96
C SER A 76 16.52 8.71 13.67
N ASN A 77 15.52 7.99 14.17
CA ASN A 77 14.48 8.59 15.00
C ASN A 77 13.77 7.54 15.86
N MET A 78 12.93 8.00 16.78
CA MET A 78 12.11 7.17 17.67
C MET A 78 10.66 7.64 17.64
N TYR A 79 9.72 6.72 17.43
CA TYR A 79 8.30 7.02 17.35
C TYR A 79 7.43 6.00 18.07
N ALA A 80 6.29 6.47 18.62
CA ALA A 80 5.22 5.63 19.18
C ALA A 80 3.91 5.70 18.37
N VAL A 81 3.91 6.36 17.21
CA VAL A 81 2.71 6.66 16.40
C VAL A 81 2.04 5.43 15.78
N TYR A 82 2.71 4.27 15.77
CA TYR A 82 2.10 3.02 15.32
C TYR A 82 1.26 2.32 16.39
N SER A 83 1.08 2.93 17.55
CA SER A 83 0.12 2.49 18.55
C SER A 83 -1.29 2.49 17.95
N ARG A 84 -2.09 1.49 18.32
CA ARG A 84 -3.35 1.18 17.66
C ARG A 84 -4.46 0.86 18.63
N MET A 85 -5.67 1.22 18.25
CA MET A 85 -6.89 0.80 18.94
C MET A 85 -7.93 0.32 17.93
N GLY A 86 -8.69 -0.69 18.30
CA GLY A 86 -9.75 -1.24 17.47
C GLY A 86 -10.93 -1.73 18.28
N PHE A 87 -12.07 -1.76 17.61
CA PHE A 87 -13.38 -2.15 18.14
C PHE A 87 -14.01 -3.16 17.19
N ASP A 88 -14.27 -4.38 17.69
CA ASP A 88 -15.02 -5.41 17.00
C ASP A 88 -16.43 -5.50 17.61
N PHE A 89 -17.43 -5.30 16.78
CA PHE A 89 -18.84 -5.39 17.14
C PHE A 89 -19.44 -6.66 16.55
N ALA A 90 -20.05 -7.50 17.40
CA ALA A 90 -20.97 -8.54 16.95
C ALA A 90 -22.39 -8.01 17.14
N GLY A 91 -23.14 -7.92 16.05
CA GLY A 91 -24.47 -7.33 16.01
C GLY A 91 -25.61 -8.37 15.94
N PRO A 92 -26.86 -7.91 15.89
CA PRO A 92 -28.02 -8.77 15.70
C PRO A 92 -28.00 -9.45 14.33
N MET A 93 -28.78 -10.50 14.18
CA MET A 93 -28.97 -11.12 12.88
C MET A 93 -29.88 -10.24 12.00
N ILE A 94 -29.55 -10.17 10.69
CA ILE A 94 -30.41 -9.61 9.65
C ILE A 94 -30.86 -10.76 8.74
N GLY A 95 -32.10 -11.17 8.88
CA GLY A 95 -32.59 -12.41 8.27
C GLY A 95 -31.76 -13.61 8.76
N LYS A 96 -31.08 -14.31 7.83
CA LYS A 96 -30.19 -15.44 8.15
C LYS A 96 -28.71 -15.04 8.28
N ALA A 97 -28.37 -13.77 8.08
CA ALA A 97 -26.99 -13.29 8.15
C ALA A 97 -26.61 -12.93 9.60
N LYS A 98 -25.48 -13.44 10.07
CA LYS A 98 -24.78 -12.90 11.24
C LYS A 98 -24.13 -11.59 10.84
N THR A 99 -24.32 -10.52 11.61
CA THR A 99 -23.72 -9.22 11.33
C THR A 99 -22.56 -8.92 12.28
N SER A 100 -21.56 -8.22 11.75
CA SER A 100 -20.48 -7.67 12.54
C SER A 100 -19.97 -6.37 11.93
N ALA A 101 -19.35 -5.52 12.75
CA ALA A 101 -18.66 -4.33 12.28
C ALA A 101 -17.28 -4.22 12.95
N LYS A 102 -16.37 -3.51 12.30
CA LYS A 102 -15.04 -3.21 12.81
C LYS A 102 -14.71 -1.74 12.58
N ILE A 103 -14.13 -1.09 13.59
CA ILE A 103 -13.42 0.19 13.44
C ILE A 103 -12.03 0.01 14.03
N GLU A 104 -10.99 0.42 13.31
CA GLU A 104 -9.60 0.39 13.77
C GLU A 104 -8.87 1.65 13.29
N PHE A 105 -8.05 2.22 14.17
CA PHE A 105 -7.25 3.40 13.88
C PHE A 105 -5.86 3.33 14.54
N ASP A 106 -4.92 4.09 14.00
CA ASP A 106 -3.60 4.38 14.57
C ASP A 106 -3.29 5.88 14.49
N PHE A 107 -2.14 6.31 15.03
CA PHE A 107 -1.73 7.72 15.09
C PHE A 107 -0.68 8.08 14.02
N ARG A 108 -0.63 7.33 12.94
CA ARG A 108 0.39 7.48 11.91
C ARG A 108 0.13 8.64 10.94
N GLY A 109 -1.07 9.23 10.94
CA GLY A 109 -1.46 10.26 9.99
C GLY A 109 -1.45 9.78 8.53
N ASN A 110 -1.45 10.73 7.59
CA ASN A 110 -1.46 10.48 6.15
C ASN A 110 -0.19 10.97 5.44
N GLY A 111 0.92 11.09 6.13
CA GLY A 111 2.20 11.56 5.60
C GLY A 111 3.06 12.17 6.69
N ASN A 112 4.15 12.81 6.29
CA ASN A 112 5.11 13.39 7.23
C ASN A 112 4.54 14.62 7.96
N ASP A 113 3.71 15.41 7.28
CA ASP A 113 3.15 16.67 7.81
C ASP A 113 2.07 16.47 8.89
N ASN A 114 1.59 15.24 9.06
CA ASN A 114 0.48 14.90 9.96
C ASN A 114 0.81 13.75 10.91
N LEU A 115 2.07 13.67 11.36
CA LEU A 115 2.48 12.71 12.39
C LEU A 115 1.70 12.94 13.68
N SER A 116 1.30 11.85 14.34
CA SER A 116 0.43 11.82 15.52
C SER A 116 -1.05 12.10 15.25
N ALA A 117 -1.47 12.42 14.01
CA ALA A 117 -2.87 12.53 13.65
C ALA A 117 -3.53 11.13 13.57
N LEU A 118 -4.77 11.06 14.03
CA LEU A 118 -5.58 9.84 13.97
C LEU A 118 -5.82 9.45 12.51
N ARG A 119 -5.55 8.17 12.18
CA ARG A 119 -5.78 7.62 10.86
C ARG A 119 -6.70 6.41 10.92
N LEU A 120 -7.80 6.46 10.15
CA LEU A 120 -8.70 5.34 9.97
C LEU A 120 -8.01 4.22 9.19
N ARG A 121 -7.96 3.00 9.76
CA ARG A 121 -7.39 1.82 9.12
C ARG A 121 -8.46 0.92 8.53
N HIS A 122 -9.36 0.46 9.39
CA HIS A 122 -10.49 -0.38 9.04
C HIS A 122 -11.78 0.27 9.50
N ALA A 123 -12.78 0.32 8.64
CA ALA A 123 -14.14 0.71 8.96
C ALA A 123 -15.06 -0.05 8.01
N TYR A 124 -15.62 -1.17 8.46
CA TYR A 124 -16.47 -2.00 7.62
C TYR A 124 -17.46 -2.78 8.46
N PHE A 125 -18.48 -3.29 7.78
CA PHE A 125 -19.40 -4.28 8.33
C PHE A 125 -19.46 -5.52 7.44
N ASN A 126 -19.79 -6.66 8.06
CA ASN A 126 -19.93 -7.94 7.39
C ASN A 126 -21.35 -8.49 7.55
N PHE A 127 -21.77 -9.18 6.51
CA PHE A 127 -22.88 -10.10 6.52
C PHE A 127 -22.36 -11.51 6.25
N ASP A 128 -22.62 -12.44 7.16
CA ASP A 128 -22.11 -13.83 7.12
C ASP A 128 -23.29 -14.82 7.13
N TRP A 129 -23.48 -15.50 6.00
CA TRP A 129 -24.44 -16.60 5.81
C TRP A 129 -23.79 -17.98 5.91
N GLY A 130 -22.62 -18.08 6.56
CA GLY A 130 -21.83 -19.31 6.67
C GLY A 130 -20.89 -19.49 5.45
N LYS A 131 -21.37 -20.08 4.36
CA LYS A 131 -20.57 -20.26 3.15
C LYS A 131 -20.31 -18.93 2.42
N ASN A 132 -21.28 -18.01 2.47
CA ASN A 132 -21.23 -16.74 1.77
C ASN A 132 -21.01 -15.60 2.75
N LYS A 133 -20.13 -14.68 2.42
CA LYS A 133 -19.83 -13.48 3.21
C LYS A 133 -19.76 -12.27 2.31
N VAL A 134 -20.35 -11.16 2.76
CA VAL A 134 -20.22 -9.85 2.12
C VAL A 134 -19.63 -8.88 3.13
N LEU A 135 -18.56 -8.19 2.73
CA LEU A 135 -17.95 -7.10 3.47
C LEU A 135 -18.20 -5.81 2.70
N VAL A 136 -18.61 -4.75 3.41
CA VAL A 136 -18.78 -3.40 2.85
C VAL A 136 -18.07 -2.40 3.73
N GLY A 137 -17.17 -1.60 3.15
CA GLY A 137 -16.42 -0.56 3.83
C GLY A 137 -14.91 -0.66 3.61
N GLN A 138 -14.14 0.11 4.39
CA GLN A 138 -12.69 0.23 4.21
C GLN A 138 -11.94 -0.90 4.91
N THR A 139 -11.10 -1.62 4.15
CA THR A 139 -10.16 -2.63 4.68
C THR A 139 -8.98 -2.81 3.74
N SER A 140 -8.08 -3.76 4.05
CA SER A 140 -6.91 -4.06 3.22
C SER A 140 -7.31 -4.47 1.80
N HIS A 141 -6.51 -4.04 0.82
CA HIS A 141 -6.65 -4.44 -0.58
C HIS A 141 -6.68 -5.97 -0.72
N PRO A 142 -7.46 -6.54 -1.68
CA PRO A 142 -7.54 -8.00 -1.88
C PRO A 142 -6.17 -8.68 -2.04
N PHE A 143 -5.24 -8.10 -2.79
CA PHE A 143 -3.89 -8.64 -3.00
C PHE A 143 -2.95 -8.52 -1.80
N PHE A 144 -3.24 -7.66 -0.81
CA PHE A 144 -2.58 -7.76 0.49
C PHE A 144 -2.96 -9.08 1.18
N GLY A 145 -4.24 -9.40 1.17
CA GLY A 145 -4.80 -10.70 1.51
C GLY A 145 -4.44 -11.19 2.92
N GLU A 146 -4.49 -12.51 3.05
CA GLU A 146 -4.14 -13.24 4.29
C GLU A 146 -2.67 -13.73 4.27
N VAL A 147 -1.98 -13.55 3.14
CA VAL A 147 -0.58 -13.93 2.94
C VAL A 147 0.27 -12.65 2.88
N SER A 148 0.83 -12.30 4.03
CA SER A 148 1.72 -11.15 4.22
C SER A 148 2.91 -11.55 5.08
N PRO A 149 4.09 -10.90 4.94
CA PRO A 149 5.26 -11.24 5.72
C PRO A 149 5.10 -10.89 7.19
N GLN A 150 5.78 -11.65 8.04
CA GLN A 150 6.00 -11.35 9.46
C GLN A 150 7.38 -10.71 9.58
N ILE A 151 7.42 -9.40 9.68
CA ILE A 151 8.63 -8.56 9.87
C ILE A 151 8.32 -7.43 10.84
N LEU A 152 9.35 -6.82 11.44
CA LEU A 152 9.17 -5.67 12.34
C LEU A 152 8.95 -4.37 11.56
N ASN A 153 9.54 -4.23 10.38
CA ASN A 153 9.39 -3.03 9.56
C ASN A 153 7.91 -2.75 9.24
N LEU A 154 7.50 -1.50 9.47
CA LEU A 154 6.10 -1.08 9.35
C LEU A 154 5.58 -1.02 7.90
N ASN A 155 6.47 -1.16 6.92
CA ASN A 155 6.09 -1.28 5.51
C ASN A 155 5.43 -2.63 5.18
N THR A 156 5.50 -3.62 6.10
CA THR A 156 4.92 -4.96 5.93
C THR A 156 5.34 -5.64 4.62
N GLY A 157 6.60 -5.43 4.18
CA GLY A 157 7.16 -5.97 2.96
C GLY A 157 6.97 -5.11 1.69
N SER A 158 6.29 -3.95 1.78
CA SER A 158 6.22 -3.01 0.66
C SER A 158 7.63 -2.42 0.37
N PRO A 159 8.01 -2.19 -0.91
CA PRO A 159 7.20 -2.28 -2.12
C PRO A 159 7.12 -3.70 -2.75
N PHE A 160 7.71 -4.73 -2.14
CA PHE A 160 7.68 -6.11 -2.63
C PHE A 160 6.33 -6.79 -2.42
N GLN A 161 5.54 -6.28 -1.47
CA GLN A 161 4.21 -6.73 -1.09
C GLN A 161 3.19 -5.65 -1.45
N PRO A 162 2.08 -5.96 -2.17
CA PRO A 162 0.99 -5.02 -2.35
C PRO A 162 0.44 -4.58 -0.99
N PHE A 163 0.46 -3.29 -0.72
CA PHE A 163 0.03 -2.71 0.54
C PHE A 163 -0.90 -1.52 0.31
N GLY A 164 -2.12 -1.65 0.73
CA GLY A 164 -3.13 -0.60 0.63
C GLY A 164 -4.37 -0.90 1.46
N ARG A 165 -5.14 0.12 1.77
CA ARG A 165 -6.48 0.03 2.35
C ARG A 165 -7.41 0.96 1.59
N ALA A 166 -8.60 0.44 1.26
CA ALA A 166 -9.57 1.14 0.44
C ALA A 166 -11.00 0.73 0.79
N PRO A 167 -11.98 1.63 0.62
CA PRO A 167 -13.38 1.26 0.61
C PRO A 167 -13.66 0.22 -0.46
N GLN A 168 -14.46 -0.79 -0.14
CA GLN A 168 -14.72 -1.89 -1.05
C GLN A 168 -16.02 -2.62 -0.70
N ILE A 169 -16.57 -3.29 -1.70
CA ILE A 169 -17.58 -4.34 -1.54
C ILE A 169 -16.87 -5.64 -1.91
N ARG A 170 -16.79 -6.59 -0.96
CA ARG A 170 -16.10 -7.86 -1.15
C ARG A 170 -17.03 -9.01 -0.84
N TYR A 171 -17.19 -9.89 -1.82
CA TYR A 171 -17.89 -11.17 -1.66
C TYR A 171 -16.90 -12.30 -1.51
N ARG A 172 -17.18 -13.25 -0.62
CA ARG A 172 -16.45 -14.49 -0.45
C ARG A 172 -17.39 -15.67 -0.42
N HIS A 173 -17.05 -16.72 -1.14
CA HIS A 173 -17.73 -18.01 -1.10
C HIS A 173 -16.75 -19.11 -0.65
N ASN A 174 -17.14 -19.87 0.39
CA ASN A 174 -16.34 -20.96 0.93
C ASN A 174 -17.01 -22.30 0.56
N SER A 175 -16.28 -23.19 -0.11
CA SER A 175 -16.70 -24.53 -0.48
C SER A 175 -15.64 -25.55 -0.05
N GLY A 176 -15.80 -26.13 1.14
CA GLY A 176 -14.78 -26.97 1.73
C GLY A 176 -13.46 -26.20 1.95
N ALA A 177 -12.39 -26.68 1.36
CA ALA A 177 -11.06 -26.04 1.41
C ALA A 177 -10.91 -24.88 0.41
N LEU A 178 -11.82 -24.73 -0.54
CA LEU A 178 -11.76 -23.67 -1.54
C LEU A 178 -12.49 -22.41 -1.06
N GLN A 179 -11.86 -21.25 -1.29
CA GLN A 179 -12.47 -19.94 -1.10
C GLN A 179 -12.36 -19.15 -2.41
N LEU A 180 -13.50 -18.71 -2.93
CA LEU A 180 -13.57 -17.75 -4.02
C LEU A 180 -13.77 -16.35 -3.45
N GLN A 181 -13.14 -15.34 -4.04
CA GLN A 181 -13.28 -13.94 -3.66
C GLN A 181 -13.50 -13.08 -4.90
N ALA A 182 -14.42 -12.11 -4.80
CA ALA A 182 -14.62 -11.01 -5.74
C ALA A 182 -14.72 -9.70 -4.97
N ALA A 183 -14.09 -8.64 -5.47
CA ALA A 183 -14.16 -7.33 -4.82
C ALA A 183 -14.25 -6.21 -5.87
N ALA A 184 -15.05 -5.18 -5.54
CA ALA A 184 -15.01 -3.87 -6.16
C ALA A 184 -14.38 -2.90 -5.16
N VAL A 185 -13.33 -2.16 -5.58
CA VAL A 185 -12.47 -1.37 -4.69
C VAL A 185 -12.43 0.07 -5.19
N TRP A 186 -12.53 1.05 -4.26
CA TRP A 186 -12.41 2.49 -4.54
C TRP A 186 -11.22 3.07 -3.80
N GLN A 187 -10.33 3.76 -4.51
CA GLN A 187 -9.14 4.36 -3.90
C GLN A 187 -9.52 5.50 -2.93
N SER A 188 -8.83 5.55 -1.79
CA SER A 188 -8.99 6.64 -0.81
C SER A 188 -7.66 7.04 -0.16
N GLN A 189 -7.14 6.31 0.82
CA GLN A 189 -5.87 6.60 1.48
C GLN A 189 -4.65 6.31 0.59
N PHE A 190 -4.72 5.23 -0.18
CA PHE A 190 -3.72 4.80 -1.13
C PHE A 190 -4.27 5.05 -2.54
N LYS A 191 -3.51 5.76 -3.36
CA LYS A 191 -3.98 6.35 -4.61
C LYS A 191 -3.00 6.09 -5.73
N SER A 192 -3.52 6.01 -6.96
CA SER A 192 -2.70 5.99 -8.17
C SER A 192 -1.93 7.31 -8.34
N HIS A 193 -0.82 7.24 -9.04
CA HIS A 193 -0.14 8.44 -9.53
C HIS A 193 -0.92 9.04 -10.71
N GLY A 194 -0.75 10.34 -10.90
CA GLY A 194 -1.35 11.06 -12.02
C GLY A 194 -0.99 12.55 -12.01
N PRO A 195 -1.51 13.31 -12.96
CA PRO A 195 -1.41 14.77 -12.97
C PRO A 195 -1.97 15.40 -11.68
N THR A 196 -1.47 16.57 -11.30
CA THR A 196 -1.77 17.16 -9.99
C THR A 196 -3.13 17.82 -9.88
N ALA A 197 -3.73 18.28 -10.98
CA ALA A 197 -5.06 18.90 -10.98
C ALA A 197 -6.19 17.87 -11.09
N ASP A 198 -7.39 18.21 -10.63
CA ASP A 198 -8.57 17.35 -10.63
C ASP A 198 -9.11 17.01 -12.03
N ASP A 199 -8.84 17.87 -13.01
CA ASP A 199 -9.12 17.65 -14.43
C ASP A 199 -7.90 17.11 -15.20
N GLY A 200 -6.75 16.97 -14.53
CA GLY A 200 -5.50 16.46 -15.07
C GLY A 200 -4.67 17.49 -15.87
N THR A 201 -5.02 18.78 -15.83
CA THR A 201 -4.24 19.84 -16.52
C THR A 201 -2.97 20.22 -15.77
N GLY A 202 -2.85 19.87 -14.47
CA GLY A 202 -1.67 20.14 -13.67
C GLY A 202 -0.44 19.39 -14.15
N LYS A 203 0.70 20.10 -14.19
CA LYS A 203 2.02 19.52 -14.47
C LYS A 203 2.56 18.92 -13.16
N GLY A 204 2.80 17.64 -13.15
CA GLY A 204 3.41 16.99 -12.00
C GLY A 204 2.96 15.55 -11.87
N ASN A 205 3.70 14.81 -11.05
CA ASN A 205 3.48 13.42 -10.76
C ASN A 205 3.17 13.30 -9.26
N ALA A 206 1.91 13.11 -8.93
CA ALA A 206 1.46 13.00 -7.54
C ALA A 206 0.47 11.87 -7.35
N ARG A 207 0.45 11.32 -6.13
CA ARG A 207 -0.61 10.38 -5.72
C ARG A 207 -1.87 11.18 -5.42
N ASN A 208 -2.90 11.00 -6.25
CA ASN A 208 -4.18 11.68 -6.05
C ASN A 208 -5.37 10.78 -6.44
N GLN A 209 -6.57 11.17 -6.05
CA GLN A 209 -7.77 10.36 -6.26
C GLN A 209 -8.43 10.57 -7.63
N TYR A 210 -8.06 11.64 -8.34
CA TYR A 210 -8.78 12.05 -9.55
C TYR A 210 -8.72 11.04 -10.69
N PRO A 211 -7.57 10.41 -11.03
CA PRO A 211 -7.52 9.44 -12.10
C PRO A 211 -8.49 8.26 -11.90
N HIS A 212 -8.61 7.75 -10.68
CA HIS A 212 -9.56 6.68 -10.37
C HIS A 212 -11.00 7.20 -10.27
N LYS A 213 -11.22 8.34 -9.61
CA LYS A 213 -12.55 8.97 -9.48
C LYS A 213 -13.13 9.30 -10.86
N ASN A 214 -12.34 9.87 -11.75
CA ASN A 214 -12.77 10.28 -13.09
C ASN A 214 -13.08 9.10 -14.02
N SER A 215 -12.53 7.92 -13.74
CA SER A 215 -12.81 6.72 -14.54
C SER A 215 -14.23 6.19 -14.35
N ASN A 216 -14.89 6.48 -13.22
CA ASN A 216 -16.20 5.96 -12.80
C ASN A 216 -16.29 4.41 -12.73
N ILE A 217 -15.15 3.70 -12.84
CA ILE A 217 -15.07 2.26 -12.79
C ILE A 217 -14.31 1.88 -11.52
N PRO A 218 -14.89 1.10 -10.59
CA PRO A 218 -14.13 0.57 -9.46
C PRO A 218 -13.05 -0.40 -9.95
N GLU A 219 -11.96 -0.49 -9.22
CA GLU A 219 -10.99 -1.55 -9.40
C GLU A 219 -11.65 -2.90 -9.07
N LEU A 220 -11.45 -3.91 -9.90
CA LEU A 220 -12.08 -5.23 -9.77
C LEU A 220 -11.02 -6.29 -9.47
N ALA A 221 -11.15 -6.96 -8.34
CA ALA A 221 -10.25 -8.04 -7.95
C ALA A 221 -11.01 -9.37 -7.80
N LEU A 222 -10.43 -10.42 -8.38
CA LEU A 222 -10.89 -11.80 -8.23
C LEU A 222 -9.77 -12.66 -7.64
N GLY A 223 -10.12 -13.65 -6.83
CA GLY A 223 -9.15 -14.58 -6.25
C GLY A 223 -9.74 -15.93 -5.92
N ILE A 224 -8.89 -16.93 -5.92
CA ILE A 224 -9.19 -18.29 -5.48
C ILE A 224 -8.09 -18.77 -4.54
N ASP A 225 -8.46 -19.27 -3.36
CA ASP A 225 -7.57 -19.82 -2.36
C ASP A 225 -7.96 -21.27 -2.04
N TYR A 226 -6.96 -22.11 -1.87
CA TYR A 226 -7.09 -23.41 -1.21
C TYR A 226 -6.53 -23.30 0.22
N LYS A 227 -7.34 -23.69 1.21
CA LYS A 227 -7.02 -23.55 2.64
C LYS A 227 -7.23 -24.86 3.37
N ALA A 228 -6.14 -25.56 3.68
CA ALA A 228 -6.19 -26.83 4.41
C ALA A 228 -4.88 -27.11 5.17
N ASN A 229 -4.95 -27.75 6.30
CA ASN A 229 -3.80 -28.30 7.05
C ASN A 229 -2.67 -27.29 7.34
N GLY A 230 -3.00 -26.01 7.57
CA GLY A 230 -2.02 -24.95 7.79
C GLY A 230 -1.53 -24.26 6.51
N TRP A 231 -1.91 -24.76 5.34
CA TRP A 231 -1.61 -24.18 4.04
C TRP A 231 -2.68 -23.17 3.59
N ILE A 232 -2.23 -22.11 2.95
CA ILE A 232 -3.02 -21.27 2.06
C ILE A 232 -2.24 -21.18 0.75
N VAL A 233 -2.87 -21.56 -0.35
CA VAL A 233 -2.29 -21.45 -1.70
C VAL A 233 -3.34 -20.79 -2.58
N GLY A 234 -2.99 -19.74 -3.31
CA GLY A 234 -3.96 -19.04 -4.11
C GLY A 234 -3.37 -18.23 -5.24
N VAL A 235 -4.27 -17.78 -6.10
CA VAL A 235 -3.98 -16.87 -7.21
C VAL A 235 -5.06 -15.78 -7.28
N GLY A 236 -4.69 -14.64 -7.84
CA GLY A 236 -5.58 -13.51 -8.03
C GLY A 236 -5.33 -12.77 -9.33
N ILE A 237 -6.37 -12.09 -9.80
CA ILE A 237 -6.33 -11.15 -10.92
C ILE A 237 -7.00 -9.84 -10.48
N ASP A 238 -6.43 -8.74 -10.90
CA ASP A 238 -6.88 -7.39 -10.59
C ASP A 238 -6.95 -6.55 -11.86
N MET A 239 -8.04 -5.81 -12.04
CA MET A 239 -8.24 -4.89 -13.16
C MET A 239 -8.44 -3.49 -12.60
N LEU A 240 -7.53 -2.58 -12.90
CA LEU A 240 -7.59 -1.16 -12.59
C LEU A 240 -7.87 -0.35 -13.85
N SER A 241 -8.90 0.51 -13.83
CA SER A 241 -9.17 1.50 -14.88
C SER A 241 -9.08 2.90 -14.28
N ILE A 242 -8.26 3.78 -14.90
CA ILE A 242 -8.11 5.18 -14.51
C ILE A 242 -8.32 6.10 -15.72
N ALA A 243 -8.78 7.32 -15.45
CA ALA A 243 -8.87 8.43 -16.41
C ALA A 243 -7.93 9.56 -15.95
N PRO A 244 -6.69 9.64 -16.48
CA PRO A 244 -5.69 10.58 -15.98
C PRO A 244 -6.09 12.03 -16.14
N ARG A 245 -6.73 12.38 -17.26
CA ARG A 245 -7.24 13.74 -17.54
C ARG A 245 -8.66 13.69 -18.09
N THR A 246 -9.40 14.76 -17.85
CA THR A 246 -10.73 15.01 -18.47
C THR A 246 -10.75 16.24 -19.37
N LYS A 247 -9.64 17.00 -19.34
CA LYS A 247 -9.40 18.17 -20.17
C LYS A 247 -7.95 18.22 -20.62
N SER A 248 -7.73 18.82 -21.78
CA SER A 248 -6.43 19.16 -22.31
C SER A 248 -6.40 20.64 -22.69
N THR A 249 -5.32 21.34 -22.38
CA THR A 249 -5.12 22.74 -22.77
C THR A 249 -3.87 22.80 -23.66
N VAL A 250 -4.05 23.20 -24.89
CA VAL A 250 -3.01 23.28 -25.91
C VAL A 250 -2.91 24.68 -26.50
N PRO A 251 -1.77 25.08 -27.12
CA PRO A 251 -1.68 26.33 -27.87
C PRO A 251 -2.75 26.38 -28.96
N ASP A 252 -3.38 27.54 -29.12
CA ASP A 252 -4.33 27.76 -30.21
C ASP A 252 -3.58 28.00 -31.51
N LEU A 253 -3.40 26.94 -32.28
CA LEU A 253 -2.69 26.99 -33.59
C LEU A 253 -3.43 27.79 -34.66
N THR A 254 -4.69 28.17 -34.42
CA THR A 254 -5.48 28.99 -35.35
C THR A 254 -5.34 30.49 -35.04
N SER A 255 -4.82 30.85 -33.89
CA SER A 255 -4.60 32.22 -33.51
C SER A 255 -3.33 32.76 -34.13
N SER A 256 -3.49 33.83 -34.92
CA SER A 256 -2.35 34.63 -35.42
C SER A 256 -1.82 35.63 -34.37
N TYR A 257 -2.46 35.72 -33.24
CA TYR A 257 -2.12 36.65 -32.16
C TYR A 257 -1.10 36.03 -31.23
N TRP A 258 0.02 36.71 -31.03
CA TRP A 258 1.02 36.39 -30.02
C TRP A 258 1.19 37.60 -29.09
N ASP A 259 1.04 37.40 -27.80
CA ASP A 259 1.24 38.44 -26.79
C ASP A 259 2.61 38.22 -26.13
N PRO A 260 3.53 39.25 -26.16
CA PRO A 260 4.86 39.11 -25.55
C PRO A 260 4.83 38.80 -24.06
N GLU A 261 3.76 39.18 -23.32
CA GLU A 261 3.62 38.96 -21.89
C GLU A 261 2.84 37.68 -21.57
N LYS A 262 1.89 37.28 -22.41
CA LYS A 262 0.97 36.14 -22.18
C LYS A 262 1.26 34.92 -23.03
N GLY A 263 2.11 35.08 -24.08
CA GLY A 263 2.44 34.01 -25.03
C GLY A 263 1.31 33.73 -26.04
N THR A 264 1.33 32.54 -26.64
CA THR A 264 0.29 32.08 -27.57
C THR A 264 -1.00 31.80 -26.84
N PRO A 265 -2.17 32.27 -27.33
CA PRO A 265 -3.47 31.89 -26.78
C PRO A 265 -3.60 30.36 -26.65
N THR A 266 -4.37 29.88 -25.71
CA THR A 266 -4.59 28.47 -25.51
C THR A 266 -6.05 28.11 -25.65
N THR A 267 -6.34 26.93 -26.17
CA THR A 267 -7.69 26.36 -26.25
C THR A 267 -7.76 25.11 -25.38
N THR A 268 -8.88 24.95 -24.67
CA THR A 268 -9.13 23.80 -23.79
C THR A 268 -10.15 22.87 -24.45
N TYR A 269 -9.77 21.61 -24.59
CA TYR A 269 -10.62 20.53 -25.10
C TYR A 269 -11.05 19.60 -23.98
N LYS A 270 -12.27 19.07 -24.07
CA LYS A 270 -12.67 17.90 -23.29
C LYS A 270 -12.02 16.67 -23.93
N VAL A 271 -11.39 15.82 -23.10
CA VAL A 271 -10.75 14.56 -23.53
C VAL A 271 -11.37 13.38 -22.77
N ASP A 272 -11.31 12.20 -23.39
CA ASP A 272 -11.78 10.93 -22.79
C ASP A 272 -10.62 9.93 -22.66
N GLU A 273 -9.62 10.32 -21.89
CA GLU A 273 -8.42 9.51 -21.68
C GLU A 273 -8.69 8.37 -20.71
N ARG A 274 -8.21 7.17 -21.07
CA ARG A 274 -8.35 5.99 -20.23
C ARG A 274 -7.14 5.09 -20.29
N LEU A 275 -6.74 4.58 -19.12
CA LEU A 275 -5.76 3.50 -19.01
C LEU A 275 -6.36 2.37 -18.19
N THR A 276 -6.56 1.21 -18.82
CA THR A 276 -7.00 -0.01 -18.15
C THR A 276 -5.85 -1.00 -18.09
N THR A 277 -5.55 -1.52 -16.91
CA THR A 277 -4.43 -2.41 -16.65
C THR A 277 -4.89 -3.65 -15.90
N VAL A 278 -4.16 -4.75 -16.08
CA VAL A 278 -4.43 -6.01 -15.39
C VAL A 278 -3.15 -6.45 -14.68
N SER A 279 -3.30 -6.82 -13.41
CA SER A 279 -2.24 -7.35 -12.57
C SER A 279 -2.60 -8.75 -12.08
N TYR A 280 -1.58 -9.57 -11.83
CA TYR A 280 -1.75 -10.96 -11.39
C TYR A 280 -0.96 -11.21 -10.12
N GLU A 281 -1.47 -12.09 -9.25
CA GLU A 281 -0.71 -12.57 -8.10
C GLU A 281 -0.82 -14.08 -7.95
N ALA A 282 0.23 -14.69 -7.34
CA ALA A 282 0.21 -16.02 -6.80
C ALA A 282 0.84 -16.01 -5.41
N HIS A 283 0.27 -16.75 -4.48
CA HIS A 283 0.77 -16.79 -3.12
C HIS A 283 0.67 -18.17 -2.47
N ILE A 284 1.56 -18.37 -1.49
CA ILE A 284 1.58 -19.55 -0.65
C ILE A 284 1.92 -19.16 0.79
N LYS A 285 1.24 -19.75 1.76
CA LYS A 285 1.56 -19.68 3.18
C LYS A 285 1.43 -21.05 3.82
N TYR A 286 2.35 -21.38 4.67
CA TYR A 286 2.26 -22.49 5.61
C TYR A 286 2.47 -21.97 7.03
N GLN A 287 1.56 -22.31 7.91
CA GLN A 287 1.69 -21.97 9.33
C GLN A 287 1.19 -23.13 10.18
N LYS A 288 2.13 -23.80 10.85
CA LYS A 288 1.85 -24.89 11.78
C LYS A 288 2.95 -24.95 12.84
N ASP A 289 2.55 -25.17 14.09
CA ASP A 289 3.43 -25.30 15.25
C ASP A 289 4.36 -24.10 15.44
N LYS A 290 5.65 -24.27 15.10
CA LYS A 290 6.71 -23.26 15.24
C LYS A 290 7.08 -22.61 13.91
N LEU A 291 6.64 -23.16 12.78
CA LEU A 291 7.04 -22.73 11.45
C LEU A 291 5.96 -21.82 10.85
N PHE A 292 6.41 -20.65 10.42
CA PHE A 292 5.73 -19.80 9.46
C PHE A 292 6.57 -19.71 8.20
N PHE A 293 5.97 -19.98 7.07
CA PHE A 293 6.52 -19.80 5.73
C PHE A 293 5.49 -19.06 4.89
N ALA A 294 5.92 -18.04 4.15
CA ALA A 294 5.06 -17.38 3.19
C ALA A 294 5.89 -16.87 2.00
N ALA A 295 5.27 -16.88 0.82
CA ALA A 295 5.84 -16.31 -0.39
C ALA A 295 4.71 -15.76 -1.27
N LYS A 296 5.03 -14.75 -2.07
CA LYS A 296 4.11 -14.16 -3.04
C LYS A 296 4.88 -13.67 -4.26
N SER A 297 4.27 -13.82 -5.42
CA SER A 297 4.71 -13.26 -6.70
C SER A 297 3.60 -12.38 -7.26
N VAL A 298 3.94 -11.19 -7.74
CA VAL A 298 3.01 -10.24 -8.34
C VAL A 298 3.58 -9.76 -9.67
N LEU A 299 2.82 -9.93 -10.74
CA LEU A 299 3.06 -9.25 -12.00
C LEU A 299 2.16 -8.01 -12.03
N GLY A 300 2.72 -6.88 -11.56
CA GLY A 300 2.01 -5.60 -11.42
C GLY A 300 2.08 -4.77 -12.70
N SER A 301 0.96 -4.18 -13.11
CA SER A 301 0.85 -3.24 -14.22
C SER A 301 0.17 -1.96 -13.71
N ASN A 302 0.93 -0.84 -13.64
CA ASN A 302 0.45 0.42 -13.03
C ASN A 302 -0.13 0.22 -11.61
N PHE A 303 0.52 -0.58 -10.77
CA PHE A 303 -0.01 -1.03 -9.48
C PHE A 303 0.45 -0.16 -8.29
N THR A 304 0.71 1.14 -8.54
CA THR A 304 1.32 2.08 -7.58
C THR A 304 0.43 2.44 -6.39
N HIS A 305 -0.88 2.35 -6.53
CA HIS A 305 -1.85 2.57 -5.44
C HIS A 305 -1.76 1.51 -4.34
N THR A 306 -1.08 0.41 -4.57
CA THR A 306 -0.74 -0.58 -3.55
C THR A 306 0.66 -0.42 -2.97
N SER A 307 1.26 0.76 -3.10
CA SER A 307 2.62 1.09 -2.65
C SER A 307 3.73 0.28 -3.34
N MET A 308 3.45 -0.29 -4.51
CA MET A 308 4.44 -0.95 -5.37
C MET A 308 5.08 0.04 -6.34
N LEU A 309 6.19 -0.34 -6.97
CA LEU A 309 6.83 0.43 -8.03
C LEU A 309 6.02 0.39 -9.32
N GLY A 310 6.30 1.32 -10.24
CA GLY A 310 5.70 1.41 -11.56
C GLY A 310 4.94 2.71 -11.80
N GLY A 311 3.93 2.66 -12.62
CA GLY A 311 3.15 3.80 -13.09
C GLY A 311 2.84 3.68 -14.58
N TYR A 312 2.79 4.79 -15.29
CA TYR A 312 2.53 4.83 -16.73
C TYR A 312 3.16 6.05 -17.39
N GLY A 313 3.44 5.94 -18.67
CA GLY A 313 3.94 7.01 -19.54
C GLY A 313 2.99 7.29 -20.71
N ILE A 314 3.29 8.33 -21.48
CA ILE A 314 2.51 8.77 -22.64
C ILE A 314 3.05 8.04 -23.88
N LYS A 315 2.20 7.28 -24.60
CA LYS A 315 2.58 6.58 -25.83
C LYS A 315 2.15 7.33 -27.12
N ALA A 316 1.11 8.15 -27.02
CA ALA A 316 0.65 9.00 -28.13
C ALA A 316 -0.02 10.26 -27.59
N GLU A 317 -0.01 11.32 -28.38
CA GLU A 317 -0.70 12.58 -28.09
C GLU A 317 -1.25 13.16 -29.41
N ASP A 318 -2.53 13.49 -29.43
CA ASP A 318 -3.15 14.18 -30.55
C ASP A 318 -2.68 15.63 -30.61
N MET A 319 -2.18 16.05 -31.76
CA MET A 319 -1.54 17.36 -31.94
C MET A 319 -2.52 18.54 -31.91
N ILE A 320 -3.83 18.28 -32.12
CA ILE A 320 -4.86 19.32 -32.14
C ILE A 320 -5.52 19.46 -30.79
N THR A 321 -5.95 18.34 -30.22
CA THR A 321 -6.69 18.32 -28.97
C THR A 321 -5.80 18.13 -27.73
N GLY A 322 -4.57 17.64 -27.94
CA GLY A 322 -3.66 17.24 -26.87
C GLY A 322 -4.16 16.02 -26.07
N GLU A 323 -5.12 15.25 -26.60
CA GLU A 323 -5.60 14.00 -25.98
C GLU A 323 -4.49 12.95 -26.00
N ARG A 324 -4.33 12.22 -24.88
CA ARG A 324 -3.23 11.29 -24.68
C ARG A 324 -3.68 9.85 -24.58
N GLU A 325 -2.85 8.97 -25.14
CA GLU A 325 -2.88 7.55 -24.84
C GLU A 325 -1.68 7.17 -23.97
N TYR A 326 -1.87 6.18 -23.10
CA TYR A 326 -0.89 5.80 -22.09
C TYR A 326 -0.46 4.35 -22.23
N THR A 327 0.78 4.07 -21.77
CA THR A 327 1.32 2.72 -21.65
C THR A 327 1.80 2.48 -20.21
N PRO A 328 1.41 1.37 -19.55
CA PRO A 328 1.77 1.10 -18.17
C PRO A 328 3.16 0.49 -18.06
N PHE A 329 3.91 0.87 -17.01
CA PHE A 329 5.06 0.11 -16.54
C PHE A 329 4.59 -1.20 -15.91
N ARG A 330 5.30 -2.28 -16.24
CA ARG A 330 5.11 -3.61 -15.69
C ARG A 330 6.29 -3.99 -14.81
N ASN A 331 6.01 -4.60 -13.66
CA ASN A 331 7.03 -5.06 -12.72
C ASN A 331 6.72 -6.49 -12.27
N SER A 332 7.76 -7.32 -12.16
CA SER A 332 7.70 -8.59 -11.44
C SER A 332 8.20 -8.36 -10.02
N SER A 333 7.35 -8.60 -9.05
CA SER A 333 7.66 -8.43 -7.62
C SER A 333 7.48 -9.76 -6.89
N ASN A 334 8.51 -10.19 -6.18
CA ASN A 334 8.57 -11.49 -5.54
C ASN A 334 9.11 -11.36 -4.13
N TRP A 335 8.57 -12.11 -3.18
CA TRP A 335 9.14 -12.19 -1.84
C TRP A 335 8.91 -13.54 -1.19
N ILE A 336 9.80 -13.86 -0.23
CA ILE A 336 9.73 -15.04 0.64
C ILE A 336 10.01 -14.60 2.08
N ASN A 337 9.31 -15.22 3.04
CA ASN A 337 9.51 -14.97 4.46
C ASN A 337 9.41 -16.30 5.25
N ILE A 338 10.37 -16.53 6.12
CA ILE A 338 10.41 -17.70 6.99
C ILE A 338 10.62 -17.20 8.41
N VAL A 339 9.78 -17.65 9.35
CA VAL A 339 9.93 -17.38 10.78
C VAL A 339 9.77 -18.69 11.55
N TYR A 340 10.66 -18.92 12.51
CA TYR A 340 10.63 -20.15 13.31
C TYR A 340 10.68 -19.86 14.80
N GLY A 341 9.89 -20.55 15.58
CA GLY A 341 9.93 -20.48 17.02
C GLY A 341 8.61 -20.11 17.69
N LYS A 342 8.61 -20.07 19.02
CA LYS A 342 7.45 -19.64 19.83
C LYS A 342 7.78 -18.40 20.65
N LYS A 343 8.71 -18.51 21.59
CA LYS A 343 9.14 -17.42 22.49
C LYS A 343 10.22 -16.57 21.81
N TRP A 344 11.28 -17.19 21.35
CA TRP A 344 12.27 -16.59 20.46
C TRP A 344 11.93 -16.97 19.01
N LYS A 345 11.79 -15.98 18.16
CA LYS A 345 11.44 -16.15 16.76
C LYS A 345 12.47 -15.44 15.87
N PRO A 346 13.53 -16.13 15.44
CA PRO A 346 14.31 -15.69 14.31
C PRO A 346 13.44 -15.73 13.03
N GLY A 347 13.64 -14.74 12.17
CA GLY A 347 12.95 -14.61 10.90
C GLY A 347 13.86 -14.07 9.81
N VAL A 348 13.61 -14.46 8.58
CA VAL A 348 14.27 -13.93 7.40
C VAL A 348 13.23 -13.54 6.36
N PHE A 349 13.47 -12.42 5.69
CA PHE A 349 12.66 -11.97 4.56
C PHE A 349 13.59 -11.60 3.41
N PHE A 350 13.23 -12.02 2.21
CA PHE A 350 13.89 -11.60 0.98
C PHE A 350 12.84 -11.11 -0.01
N GLY A 351 13.08 -9.94 -0.62
CA GLY A 351 12.22 -9.36 -1.64
C GLY A 351 13.03 -8.98 -2.88
N TYR A 352 12.43 -9.13 -4.07
CA TYR A 352 13.03 -8.78 -5.35
C TYR A 352 11.98 -8.20 -6.30
N ILE A 353 12.29 -7.06 -6.92
CA ILE A 353 11.48 -6.44 -7.97
C ILE A 353 12.35 -6.27 -9.22
N LYS A 354 11.78 -6.58 -10.39
CA LYS A 354 12.39 -6.27 -11.70
C LYS A 354 11.44 -5.42 -12.52
N ASN A 355 11.92 -4.30 -13.04
CA ASN A 355 11.24 -3.52 -14.06
C ASN A 355 11.25 -4.30 -15.39
N LEU A 356 10.08 -4.52 -15.97
CA LEU A 356 9.90 -5.22 -17.25
C LEU A 356 9.67 -4.24 -18.42
N GLY A 357 9.68 -2.92 -18.15
CA GLY A 357 9.39 -1.88 -19.13
C GLY A 357 7.88 -1.71 -19.38
N THR A 358 7.57 -1.04 -20.49
CA THR A 358 6.22 -0.78 -20.99
C THR A 358 5.89 -1.69 -22.18
N ALA A 359 4.61 -1.77 -22.56
CA ALA A 359 4.20 -2.56 -23.74
C ALA A 359 4.48 -1.80 -25.06
N ASP A 360 4.28 -0.48 -25.03
CA ASP A 360 4.51 0.42 -26.15
C ASP A 360 5.62 1.42 -25.80
N ASP A 361 6.27 2.00 -26.79
CA ASP A 361 7.25 3.05 -26.57
C ASP A 361 6.58 4.35 -26.12
N MET A 362 7.21 5.04 -25.18
CA MET A 362 6.80 6.37 -24.74
C MET A 362 7.33 7.45 -25.68
N ILE A 363 6.51 8.44 -25.99
CA ILE A 363 6.87 9.59 -26.82
C ILE A 363 7.51 10.74 -26.03
N SER A 364 7.43 10.71 -24.71
CA SER A 364 7.97 11.75 -23.83
C SER A 364 8.59 11.16 -22.56
N SER A 365 9.38 11.98 -21.87
CA SER A 365 9.93 11.65 -20.54
C SER A 365 8.90 11.83 -19.39
N THR A 366 7.69 12.30 -19.69
CA THR A 366 6.65 12.48 -18.70
C THR A 366 6.10 11.12 -18.27
N VAL A 367 6.32 10.77 -17.00
CA VAL A 367 5.82 9.54 -16.38
C VAL A 367 5.08 9.86 -15.09
N TYR A 368 4.01 9.10 -14.84
CA TYR A 368 3.22 9.18 -13.61
C TYR A 368 3.43 7.89 -12.83
N GLY A 369 4.30 7.93 -11.83
CA GLY A 369 4.66 6.72 -11.10
C GLY A 369 5.72 6.93 -10.04
N THR A 370 6.25 5.84 -9.52
CA THR A 370 7.33 5.81 -8.54
C THR A 370 8.33 4.72 -8.87
N GLY A 371 9.63 5.01 -8.75
CA GLY A 371 10.71 4.08 -9.06
C GLY A 371 10.75 3.62 -10.52
N THR A 372 10.29 4.47 -11.47
CA THR A 372 10.29 4.16 -12.91
C THR A 372 11.68 4.21 -13.53
N ASN A 373 12.66 4.76 -12.81
CA ASN A 373 14.09 4.78 -13.13
C ASN A 373 14.90 3.71 -12.37
N ILE A 374 14.23 2.78 -11.70
CA ILE A 374 14.85 1.63 -11.04
C ILE A 374 14.70 0.40 -11.94
N ASP A 375 15.80 -0.24 -12.30
CA ASP A 375 15.81 -1.48 -13.06
C ASP A 375 15.44 -2.67 -12.20
N GLN A 376 16.10 -2.77 -11.04
CA GLN A 376 15.80 -3.79 -10.04
C GLN A 376 15.98 -3.25 -8.63
N LEU A 377 15.20 -3.84 -7.73
CA LEU A 377 15.22 -3.55 -6.31
C LEU A 377 15.22 -4.86 -5.55
N TRP A 378 16.13 -5.04 -4.58
CA TRP A 378 16.08 -6.19 -3.72
C TRP A 378 16.35 -5.83 -2.26
N THR A 379 15.85 -6.67 -1.36
CA THR A 379 16.06 -6.50 0.07
C THR A 379 16.29 -7.84 0.74
N ALA A 380 17.19 -7.85 1.73
CA ALA A 380 17.37 -8.96 2.64
C ALA A 380 17.19 -8.47 4.08
N THR A 381 16.33 -9.16 4.82
CA THR A 381 16.01 -8.80 6.21
C THR A 381 16.24 -9.99 7.12
N PHE A 382 16.85 -9.73 8.25
CA PHE A 382 16.96 -10.66 9.37
C PHE A 382 16.32 -10.04 10.60
N GLU A 383 15.43 -10.76 11.27
CA GLU A 383 14.83 -10.33 12.53
C GLU A 383 14.98 -11.37 13.64
N LEU A 384 15.01 -10.89 14.87
CA LEU A 384 14.87 -11.70 16.07
C LEU A 384 13.86 -11.05 17.00
N THR A 385 12.80 -11.78 17.33
CA THR A 385 11.77 -11.29 18.24
C THR A 385 11.63 -12.19 19.47
N TYR A 386 11.43 -11.56 20.62
CA TYR A 386 11.06 -12.20 21.88
C TYR A 386 9.58 -11.97 22.16
N ASN A 387 8.83 -13.06 22.31
CA ASN A 387 7.37 -13.03 22.41
C ASN A 387 6.93 -13.73 23.70
N VAL A 388 6.24 -13.01 24.54
CA VAL A 388 5.55 -13.50 25.75
C VAL A 388 4.14 -12.92 25.78
N PRO A 389 3.24 -13.38 26.65
CA PRO A 389 1.90 -12.80 26.74
C PRO A 389 1.94 -11.28 26.82
N HIS A 390 1.16 -10.62 25.98
CA HIS A 390 1.09 -9.15 25.81
C HIS A 390 2.34 -8.45 25.27
N TRP A 391 3.54 -9.05 25.25
CA TRP A 391 4.76 -8.39 24.81
C TRP A 391 5.41 -9.04 23.60
N LYS A 392 5.78 -8.20 22.64
CA LYS A 392 6.71 -8.52 21.56
C LYS A 392 7.82 -7.47 21.56
N ILE A 393 9.07 -7.90 21.75
CA ILE A 393 10.27 -7.06 21.67
C ILE A 393 11.16 -7.65 20.60
N GLY A 394 11.76 -6.84 19.74
CA GLY A 394 12.59 -7.37 18.68
C GLY A 394 13.55 -6.36 18.07
N ALA A 395 14.50 -6.92 17.35
CA ALA A 395 15.45 -6.21 16.51
C ALA A 395 15.38 -6.77 15.09
N GLU A 396 15.51 -5.88 14.10
CA GLU A 396 15.54 -6.21 12.69
C GLU A 396 16.70 -5.47 12.03
N TYR A 397 17.49 -6.19 11.23
CA TYR A 397 18.45 -5.63 10.29
C TYR A 397 17.93 -5.85 8.88
N ASN A 398 17.96 -4.80 8.06
CA ASN A 398 17.53 -4.83 6.68
C ASN A 398 18.60 -4.18 5.81
N TYR A 399 19.00 -4.86 4.73
CA TYR A 399 19.76 -4.27 3.65
C TYR A 399 18.89 -4.21 2.39
N THR A 400 18.84 -3.05 1.74
CA THR A 400 18.11 -2.85 0.49
C THR A 400 19.01 -2.21 -0.54
N SER A 401 19.02 -2.73 -1.77
CA SER A 401 19.74 -2.18 -2.91
C SER A 401 18.78 -1.88 -4.06
N ALA A 402 18.91 -0.70 -4.64
CA ALA A 402 18.19 -0.24 -5.82
C ALA A 402 19.19 0.06 -6.94
N ASP A 403 18.95 -0.50 -8.12
CA ASP A 403 19.75 -0.25 -9.32
C ASP A 403 19.08 0.86 -10.13
N TYR A 404 19.54 2.07 -9.96
CA TYR A 404 19.08 3.27 -10.66
C TYR A 404 19.74 3.43 -12.02
N GLY A 405 19.01 4.01 -12.99
CA GLY A 405 19.58 4.28 -14.32
C GLY A 405 18.68 5.15 -15.18
N LYS A 406 18.93 5.12 -16.50
CA LYS A 406 18.22 5.92 -17.49
C LYS A 406 17.02 5.14 -18.04
N THR A 407 15.81 5.68 -17.84
CA THR A 407 14.59 5.12 -18.42
C THR A 407 14.58 5.34 -19.93
N GLN A 408 14.43 4.26 -20.69
CA GLN A 408 14.35 4.26 -22.15
C GLN A 408 12.90 4.43 -22.61
N LYS A 409 12.68 4.66 -23.92
CA LYS A 409 11.33 4.81 -24.50
C LYS A 409 10.42 3.61 -24.21
N ASN A 410 10.96 2.40 -24.21
CA ASN A 410 10.24 1.16 -23.87
C ASN A 410 10.10 0.93 -22.35
N GLY A 411 10.34 1.94 -21.54
CA GLY A 411 10.24 1.88 -20.08
C GLY A 411 11.30 1.02 -19.37
N LYS A 412 12.20 0.37 -20.08
CA LYS A 412 13.34 -0.34 -19.49
C LYS A 412 14.39 0.67 -19.02
N VAL A 413 15.16 0.25 -18.02
CA VAL A 413 16.23 1.08 -17.44
C VAL A 413 17.59 0.52 -17.85
N THR A 414 18.48 1.38 -18.31
CA THR A 414 19.85 1.05 -18.74
C THR A 414 20.87 1.95 -18.02
N ASP A 415 22.16 1.69 -18.23
CA ASP A 415 23.27 2.44 -17.61
C ASP A 415 23.10 2.51 -16.08
N THR A 416 22.88 1.33 -15.46
CA THR A 416 22.51 1.25 -14.07
C THR A 416 23.71 1.32 -13.12
N HIS A 417 23.48 1.89 -11.93
CA HIS A 417 24.36 1.85 -10.77
C HIS A 417 23.56 1.47 -9.52
N ALA A 418 24.20 0.75 -8.62
CA ALA A 418 23.56 0.24 -7.41
C ALA A 418 23.73 1.22 -6.25
N VAL A 419 22.63 1.48 -5.54
CA VAL A 419 22.62 2.29 -4.31
C VAL A 419 22.03 1.47 -3.18
N GLY A 420 22.76 1.37 -2.05
CA GLY A 420 22.38 0.54 -0.92
C GLY A 420 22.07 1.32 0.35
N ASN A 421 21.19 0.78 1.21
CA ASN A 421 20.93 1.28 2.55
C ASN A 421 20.98 0.15 3.58
N ASN A 422 21.66 0.41 4.68
CA ASN A 422 21.62 -0.42 5.89
C ASN A 422 20.60 0.18 6.85
N ARG A 423 19.61 -0.61 7.28
CA ARG A 423 18.59 -0.19 8.22
C ARG A 423 18.59 -1.10 9.45
N LEU A 424 18.55 -0.48 10.63
CA LEU A 424 18.31 -1.16 11.91
C LEU A 424 16.98 -0.69 12.47
N VAL A 425 16.19 -1.62 13.02
CA VAL A 425 14.92 -1.32 13.72
C VAL A 425 14.92 -2.05 15.06
N LEU A 426 14.66 -1.32 16.13
CA LEU A 426 14.31 -1.87 17.44
C LEU A 426 12.86 -1.57 17.72
N SER A 427 12.10 -2.56 18.20
CA SER A 427 10.68 -2.38 18.45
C SER A 427 10.24 -3.06 19.76
N ALA A 428 9.39 -2.37 20.49
CA ALA A 428 8.69 -2.93 21.65
C ALA A 428 7.18 -2.71 21.49
N THR A 429 6.40 -3.77 21.67
CA THR A 429 4.94 -3.74 21.52
C THR A 429 4.29 -4.39 22.73
N TYR A 430 3.35 -3.67 23.38
CA TYR A 430 2.45 -4.18 24.39
C TYR A 430 1.04 -4.28 23.82
N SER A 431 0.44 -5.47 23.82
CA SER A 431 -0.90 -5.73 23.27
C SER A 431 -1.91 -6.03 24.38
N PHE A 432 -3.12 -5.55 24.24
CA PHE A 432 -4.23 -5.72 25.18
C PHE A 432 -5.52 -6.11 24.49
#